data_0d17665fbdd3913972f37819cfefa6b6
#
_entry.id   0d17665fbdd3913972f37819cfefa6b6
#
_cell.length_a   1.000
_cell.length_b   1.000
_cell.length_c   1.000
_cell.angle_alpha   90.00
_cell.angle_beta   90.00
_cell.angle_gamma   90.00
#
_symmetry.space_group_name_H-M   'P 1'
#
loop_
_entity.id
_entity.type
_entity.pdbx_description
1 polymer ?
#
loop_
_entity_poly.entity_id
_entity_poly.type
_entity_poly.pdbx_seq_one_letter_code
_entity_poly.pdbx_strand_id
1 'polypeptide(L)'
;MWWLARPLARVPPTVITGVGLVLAVDAVPLAGSWPWAAAVAVFAALLCDGLDGAVAVVADRATGFGARADAVADRLADLAFAAVLWRCGVPLALAAACGALAVAIDLVRRLRHVPSRITVGERPTWAICAVLACGSSAVTSAQWPVLACATVWAAAGVVALYQVAR
;
A
#
# COMPACT_ATOMS: atom_id res chain seq x y z
N MET A 1 -6.50 -15.79 7.84
CA MET A 1 -6.81 -15.57 6.42
C MET A 1 -7.08 -16.85 5.61
N TRP A 2 -6.61 -18.01 6.01
CA TRP A 2 -6.79 -19.30 5.30
C TRP A 2 -8.25 -19.69 5.01
N TRP A 3 -9.16 -19.46 5.94
CA TRP A 3 -10.59 -19.76 5.78
C TRP A 3 -11.31 -18.80 4.83
N LEU A 4 -10.81 -17.57 4.63
CA LEU A 4 -11.32 -16.62 3.61
C LEU A 4 -10.78 -16.94 2.21
N ALA A 5 -9.57 -17.48 2.10
CA ALA A 5 -8.97 -17.83 0.82
C ALA A 5 -9.63 -19.07 0.16
N ARG A 6 -10.17 -20.01 0.96
CA ARG A 6 -10.83 -21.22 0.44
C ARG A 6 -12.01 -20.95 -0.51
N PRO A 7 -13.00 -20.11 -0.15
CA PRO A 7 -14.11 -19.82 -1.07
C PRO A 7 -13.65 -19.04 -2.31
N LEU A 8 -12.57 -18.24 -2.19
CA LEU A 8 -12.00 -17.45 -3.27
C LEU A 8 -10.99 -18.22 -4.14
N ALA A 9 -10.68 -19.48 -3.82
CA ALA A 9 -9.74 -20.31 -4.58
C ALA A 9 -10.18 -20.54 -6.06
N ARG A 10 -11.44 -20.26 -6.39
CA ARG A 10 -11.94 -20.30 -7.77
C ARG A 10 -11.61 -19.04 -8.57
N VAL A 11 -11.34 -17.92 -7.91
CA VAL A 11 -11.01 -16.64 -8.53
C VAL A 11 -9.51 -16.62 -8.84
N PRO A 12 -9.08 -16.22 -10.05
CA PRO A 12 -7.67 -16.04 -10.36
C PRO A 12 -7.04 -14.99 -9.42
N PRO A 13 -5.87 -15.25 -8.81
CA PRO A 13 -5.20 -14.29 -7.93
C PRO A 13 -5.01 -12.92 -8.58
N THR A 14 -4.64 -12.87 -9.86
CA THR A 14 -4.44 -11.63 -10.63
C THR A 14 -5.70 -10.75 -10.72
N VAL A 15 -6.90 -11.32 -10.63
CA VAL A 15 -8.15 -10.55 -10.58
C VAL A 15 -8.27 -9.84 -9.23
N ILE A 16 -7.91 -10.52 -8.15
CA ILE A 16 -7.93 -9.94 -6.80
C ILE A 16 -6.92 -8.80 -6.71
N THR A 17 -5.70 -9.00 -7.22
CA THR A 17 -4.66 -7.95 -7.34
C THR A 17 -5.19 -6.76 -8.16
N GLY A 18 -5.85 -7.01 -9.30
CA GLY A 18 -6.44 -5.95 -10.13
C GLY A 18 -7.52 -5.15 -9.40
N VAL A 19 -8.41 -5.81 -8.66
CA VAL A 19 -9.44 -5.15 -7.84
C VAL A 19 -8.79 -4.31 -6.74
N GLY A 20 -7.77 -4.83 -6.06
CA GLY A 20 -7.01 -4.08 -5.06
C GLY A 20 -6.36 -2.82 -5.63
N LEU A 21 -5.78 -2.90 -6.82
CA LEU A 21 -5.19 -1.75 -7.50
C LEU A 21 -6.25 -0.70 -7.88
N VAL A 22 -7.39 -1.11 -8.42
CA VAL A 22 -8.50 -0.19 -8.74
C VAL A 22 -8.95 0.54 -7.47
N LEU A 23 -9.16 -0.18 -6.37
CA LEU A 23 -9.55 0.42 -5.09
C LEU A 23 -8.51 1.41 -4.57
N ALA A 24 -7.20 1.11 -4.71
CA ALA A 24 -6.14 2.01 -4.31
C ALA A 24 -6.13 3.31 -5.15
N VAL A 25 -6.35 3.20 -6.46
CA VAL A 25 -6.40 4.35 -7.37
C VAL A 25 -7.66 5.19 -7.13
N ASP A 26 -8.81 4.56 -6.94
CA ASP A 26 -10.10 5.24 -6.68
C ASP A 26 -10.10 5.95 -5.31
N ALA A 27 -9.29 5.51 -4.36
CA ALA A 27 -9.11 6.20 -3.09
C ALA A 27 -8.55 7.62 -3.25
N VAL A 28 -7.79 7.90 -4.31
CA VAL A 28 -7.16 9.22 -4.53
C VAL A 28 -8.19 10.33 -4.73
N PRO A 29 -9.12 10.27 -5.69
CA PRO A 29 -10.15 11.29 -5.82
C PRO A 29 -11.09 11.32 -4.60
N LEU A 30 -11.40 10.16 -3.99
CA LEU A 30 -12.27 10.07 -2.83
C LEU A 30 -11.67 10.78 -1.62
N ALA A 31 -10.36 10.76 -1.42
CA ALA A 31 -9.70 11.38 -0.27
C ALA A 31 -9.96 12.89 -0.15
N GLY A 32 -10.19 13.58 -1.28
CA GLY A 32 -10.49 15.01 -1.27
C GLY A 32 -11.97 15.36 -1.04
N SER A 33 -12.90 14.44 -1.33
CA SER A 33 -14.34 14.70 -1.29
C SER A 33 -15.06 13.87 -0.22
N TRP A 34 -14.65 12.61 -0.06
CA TRP A 34 -15.28 11.62 0.81
C TRP A 34 -14.21 10.82 1.57
N PRO A 35 -13.51 11.42 2.55
CA PRO A 35 -12.34 10.79 3.18
C PRO A 35 -12.65 9.44 3.84
N TRP A 36 -13.84 9.24 4.39
CA TRP A 36 -14.26 7.93 4.92
C TRP A 36 -14.32 6.85 3.84
N ALA A 37 -14.85 7.19 2.67
CA ALA A 37 -14.89 6.25 1.55
C ALA A 37 -13.48 5.92 1.06
N ALA A 38 -12.58 6.91 1.03
CA ALA A 38 -11.17 6.69 0.73
C ALA A 38 -10.51 5.76 1.75
N ALA A 39 -10.74 5.95 3.05
CA ALA A 39 -10.22 5.08 4.09
C ALA A 39 -10.66 3.62 3.90
N VAL A 40 -11.95 3.41 3.60
CA VAL A 40 -12.50 2.08 3.31
C VAL A 40 -11.87 1.48 2.05
N ALA A 41 -11.69 2.28 0.98
CA ALA A 41 -11.09 1.81 -0.27
C ALA A 41 -9.62 1.40 -0.07
N VAL A 42 -8.81 2.20 0.65
CA VAL A 42 -7.43 1.86 1.01
C VAL A 42 -7.37 0.58 1.84
N PHE A 43 -8.24 0.45 2.84
CA PHE A 43 -8.29 -0.74 3.67
C PHE A 43 -8.69 -1.98 2.88
N ALA A 44 -9.68 -1.87 1.99
CA ALA A 44 -10.09 -2.95 1.10
C ALA A 44 -8.96 -3.34 0.12
N ALA A 45 -8.23 -2.36 -0.42
CA ALA A 45 -7.05 -2.61 -1.27
C ALA A 45 -5.98 -3.43 -0.52
N LEU A 46 -5.69 -3.08 0.74
CA LEU A 46 -4.77 -3.84 1.61
C LEU A 46 -5.25 -5.27 1.85
N LEU A 47 -6.56 -5.47 2.05
CA LEU A 47 -7.13 -6.82 2.20
C LEU A 47 -6.99 -7.64 0.92
N CYS A 48 -7.22 -7.04 -0.26
CA CYS A 48 -7.04 -7.70 -1.55
C CYS A 48 -5.60 -8.19 -1.72
N ASP A 49 -4.60 -7.36 -1.39
CA ASP A 49 -3.18 -7.70 -1.42
C ASP A 49 -2.84 -8.92 -0.53
N GLY A 50 -3.39 -8.97 0.68
CA GLY A 50 -3.18 -10.15 1.55
C GLY A 50 -3.93 -11.39 1.09
N LEU A 51 -5.04 -11.22 0.37
CA LEU A 51 -5.87 -12.34 -0.11
C LEU A 51 -5.33 -12.96 -1.40
N ASP A 52 -4.80 -12.19 -2.35
CA ASP A 52 -4.30 -12.72 -3.61
C ASP A 52 -3.10 -13.66 -3.40
N GLY A 53 -2.16 -13.26 -2.53
CA GLY A 53 -1.07 -14.12 -2.12
C GLY A 53 -1.54 -15.40 -1.41
N ALA A 54 -2.53 -15.29 -0.50
CA ALA A 54 -3.09 -16.45 0.18
C ALA A 54 -3.83 -17.39 -0.80
N VAL A 55 -4.58 -16.84 -1.75
CA VAL A 55 -5.29 -17.61 -2.79
C VAL A 55 -4.31 -18.27 -3.74
N ALA A 56 -3.22 -17.60 -4.16
CA ALA A 56 -2.19 -18.17 -5.01
C ALA A 56 -1.56 -19.43 -4.40
N VAL A 57 -1.30 -19.40 -3.08
CA VAL A 57 -0.77 -20.55 -2.33
C VAL A 57 -1.81 -21.67 -2.18
N VAL A 58 -3.05 -21.33 -1.79
CA VAL A 58 -4.11 -22.34 -1.54
C VAL A 58 -4.55 -23.03 -2.82
N ALA A 59 -4.58 -22.31 -3.94
CA ALA A 59 -5.02 -22.83 -5.23
C ALA A 59 -3.88 -23.47 -6.06
N ASP A 60 -2.64 -23.47 -5.55
CA ASP A 60 -1.43 -23.91 -6.28
C ASP A 60 -1.32 -23.25 -7.68
N ARG A 61 -1.63 -21.96 -7.74
CA ARG A 61 -1.66 -21.14 -8.97
C ARG A 61 -0.59 -20.06 -8.99
N ALA A 62 0.50 -20.24 -8.25
CA ALA A 62 1.63 -19.33 -8.26
C ALA A 62 2.33 -19.39 -9.63
N THR A 63 2.21 -18.32 -10.43
CA THR A 63 2.86 -18.20 -11.74
C THR A 63 3.87 -17.06 -11.74
N GLY A 64 4.94 -17.19 -12.54
CA GLY A 64 5.94 -16.13 -12.69
C GLY A 64 5.35 -14.83 -13.28
N PHE A 65 4.32 -14.93 -14.14
CA PHE A 65 3.60 -13.77 -14.65
C PHE A 65 2.78 -13.10 -13.54
N GLY A 66 2.03 -13.89 -12.74
CA GLY A 66 1.26 -13.38 -11.61
C GLY A 66 2.13 -12.61 -10.62
N ALA A 67 3.28 -13.17 -10.23
CA ALA A 67 4.22 -12.52 -9.33
C ALA A 67 4.80 -11.19 -9.89
N ARG A 68 4.96 -11.07 -11.21
CA ARG A 68 5.39 -9.80 -11.82
C ARG A 68 4.27 -8.78 -11.87
N ALA A 69 3.05 -9.21 -12.21
CA ALA A 69 1.88 -8.35 -12.24
C ALA A 69 1.57 -7.79 -10.83
N ASP A 70 1.62 -8.67 -9.83
CA ASP A 70 1.51 -8.31 -8.43
C ASP A 70 2.56 -7.27 -8.03
N ALA A 71 3.84 -7.53 -8.30
CA ALA A 71 4.91 -6.58 -7.99
C ALA A 71 4.76 -5.20 -8.66
N VAL A 72 4.13 -5.11 -9.83
CA VAL A 72 3.82 -3.82 -10.48
C VAL A 72 2.62 -3.17 -9.81
N ALA A 73 1.55 -3.92 -9.58
CA ALA A 73 0.35 -3.44 -8.89
C ALA A 73 0.70 -2.87 -7.51
N ASP A 74 1.61 -3.54 -6.82
CA ASP A 74 2.18 -3.12 -5.55
C ASP A 74 2.76 -1.70 -5.60
N ARG A 75 3.59 -1.42 -6.58
CA ARG A 75 4.24 -0.11 -6.70
C ARG A 75 3.22 0.98 -7.05
N LEU A 76 2.27 0.66 -7.91
CA LEU A 76 1.21 1.60 -8.26
C LEU A 76 0.30 1.90 -7.06
N ALA A 77 -0.02 0.89 -6.25
CA ALA A 77 -0.80 1.08 -5.03
C ALA A 77 -0.04 1.92 -3.97
N ASP A 78 1.27 1.69 -3.77
CA ASP A 78 2.10 2.50 -2.87
C ASP A 78 2.12 3.97 -3.31
N LEU A 79 2.23 4.24 -4.63
CA LEU A 79 2.15 5.60 -5.18
C LEU A 79 0.76 6.20 -5.02
N ALA A 80 -0.30 5.41 -5.19
CA ALA A 80 -1.67 5.85 -4.95
C ALA A 80 -1.88 6.22 -3.47
N PHE A 81 -1.37 5.44 -2.52
CA PHE A 81 -1.44 5.77 -1.09
C PHE A 81 -0.67 7.06 -0.75
N ALA A 82 0.48 7.30 -1.38
CA ALA A 82 1.19 8.58 -1.25
C ALA A 82 0.35 9.75 -1.83
N ALA A 83 -0.34 9.54 -2.94
CA ALA A 83 -1.24 10.52 -3.52
C ALA A 83 -2.47 10.78 -2.64
N VAL A 84 -2.97 9.76 -1.92
CA VAL A 84 -4.03 9.93 -0.91
C VAL A 84 -3.57 10.88 0.20
N LEU A 85 -2.33 10.76 0.71
CA LEU A 85 -1.79 11.70 1.70
C LEU A 85 -1.80 13.14 1.17
N TRP A 86 -1.38 13.35 -0.08
CA TRP A 86 -1.44 14.67 -0.71
C TRP A 86 -2.87 15.21 -0.78
N ARG A 87 -3.84 14.38 -1.17
CA ARG A 87 -5.26 14.76 -1.22
C ARG A 87 -5.84 15.08 0.16
N CYS A 88 -5.32 14.47 1.22
CA CYS A 88 -5.67 14.78 2.61
C CYS A 88 -5.00 16.06 3.15
N GLY A 89 -4.17 16.77 2.35
CA GLY A 89 -3.55 18.04 2.72
C GLY A 89 -2.05 17.98 3.06
N VAL A 90 -1.38 16.84 2.87
CA VAL A 90 0.08 16.78 2.98
C VAL A 90 0.72 17.56 1.82
N PRO A 91 1.78 18.36 2.07
CA PRO A 91 2.52 19.02 1.00
C PRO A 91 2.99 18.02 -0.06
N LEU A 92 2.81 18.36 -1.34
CA LEU A 92 3.15 17.49 -2.47
C LEU A 92 4.58 16.95 -2.39
N ALA A 93 5.54 17.79 -2.00
CA ALA A 93 6.94 17.39 -1.87
C ALA A 93 7.12 16.25 -0.84
N LEU A 94 6.42 16.32 0.31
CA LEU A 94 6.50 15.27 1.34
C LEU A 94 5.78 14.00 0.88
N ALA A 95 4.61 14.12 0.27
CA ALA A 95 3.89 12.96 -0.27
C ALA A 95 4.70 12.27 -1.38
N ALA A 96 5.31 13.04 -2.28
CA ALA A 96 6.20 12.50 -3.31
C ALA A 96 7.44 11.82 -2.72
N ALA A 97 8.03 12.38 -1.64
CA ALA A 97 9.14 11.74 -0.94
C ALA A 97 8.72 10.40 -0.31
N CYS A 98 7.52 10.31 0.28
CA CYS A 98 6.97 9.06 0.81
C CYS A 98 6.85 7.99 -0.29
N GLY A 99 6.27 8.33 -1.45
CA GLY A 99 6.16 7.42 -2.59
C GLY A 99 7.53 7.01 -3.14
N ALA A 100 8.46 7.96 -3.28
CA ALA A 100 9.80 7.69 -3.75
C ALA A 100 10.57 6.73 -2.81
N LEU A 101 10.42 6.88 -1.49
CA LEU A 101 11.01 5.96 -0.50
C LEU A 101 10.47 4.54 -0.66
N ALA A 102 9.16 4.36 -0.85
CA ALA A 102 8.57 3.04 -1.06
C ALA A 102 9.15 2.36 -2.32
N VAL A 103 9.28 3.09 -3.43
CA VAL A 103 9.89 2.59 -4.67
C VAL A 103 11.38 2.30 -4.49
N ALA A 104 12.12 3.19 -3.80
CA ALA A 104 13.56 3.03 -3.58
C ALA A 104 13.88 1.78 -2.74
N ILE A 105 13.09 1.48 -1.71
CA ILE A 105 13.26 0.28 -0.87
C ILE A 105 13.17 -0.98 -1.73
N ASP A 106 12.15 -1.07 -2.59
CA ASP A 106 11.96 -2.23 -3.47
C ASP A 106 13.10 -2.34 -4.50
N LEU A 107 13.50 -1.21 -5.10
CA LEU A 107 14.61 -1.19 -6.05
C LEU A 107 15.91 -1.68 -5.43
N VAL A 108 16.25 -1.21 -4.21
CA VAL A 108 17.45 -1.64 -3.50
C VAL A 108 17.38 -3.13 -3.15
N ARG A 109 16.21 -3.63 -2.71
CA ARG A 109 16.01 -5.07 -2.47
C ARG A 109 16.32 -5.90 -3.71
N ARG A 110 15.80 -5.50 -4.86
CA ARG A 110 15.99 -6.21 -6.14
C ARG A 110 17.46 -6.19 -6.58
N LEU A 111 18.10 -5.03 -6.51
CA LEU A 111 19.51 -4.86 -6.91
C LEU A 111 20.47 -5.64 -6.02
N ARG A 112 20.15 -5.76 -4.74
CA ARG A 112 21.02 -6.47 -3.78
C ARG A 112 20.67 -7.95 -3.60
N HIS A 113 19.62 -8.44 -4.28
CA HIS A 113 19.11 -9.82 -4.13
C HIS A 113 18.84 -10.19 -2.66
N VAL A 114 18.45 -9.20 -1.84
CA VAL A 114 18.17 -9.43 -0.42
C VAL A 114 16.87 -10.24 -0.32
N PRO A 115 16.88 -11.40 0.37
CA PRO A 115 15.65 -12.16 0.60
C PRO A 115 14.64 -11.30 1.34
N SER A 116 13.35 -11.51 1.08
CA SER A 116 12.25 -10.78 1.69
C SER A 116 12.26 -10.98 3.22
N ARG A 117 13.01 -10.14 3.93
CA ARG A 117 12.93 -10.02 5.38
C ARG A 117 11.88 -8.98 5.72
N ILE A 118 11.08 -9.25 6.73
CA ILE A 118 10.11 -8.29 7.25
C ILE A 118 10.86 -7.05 7.73
N THR A 119 10.59 -5.91 7.11
CA THR A 119 11.14 -4.60 7.50
C THR A 119 10.02 -3.72 8.05
N VAL A 120 10.36 -2.67 8.78
CA VAL A 120 9.37 -1.72 9.34
C VAL A 120 8.61 -0.97 8.25
N GLY A 121 9.23 -0.78 7.09
CA GLY A 121 8.64 -0.08 5.94
C GLY A 121 8.05 -1.04 4.91
N GLU A 122 6.97 -1.71 5.26
CA GLU A 122 6.22 -2.57 4.35
C GLU A 122 4.86 -1.97 4.00
N ARG A 123 4.21 -2.52 2.98
CA ARG A 123 2.92 -2.04 2.49
C ARG A 123 1.86 -1.84 3.59
N PRO A 124 1.70 -2.73 4.60
CA PRO A 124 0.76 -2.47 5.69
C PRO A 124 1.01 -1.13 6.39
N THR A 125 2.26 -0.73 6.56
CA THR A 125 2.62 0.57 7.18
C THR A 125 2.11 1.73 6.32
N TRP A 126 2.30 1.67 5.00
CA TRP A 126 1.86 2.70 4.07
C TRP A 126 0.34 2.83 4.02
N ALA A 127 -0.35 1.71 3.90
CA ALA A 127 -1.81 1.66 3.90
C ALA A 127 -2.41 2.16 5.23
N ILE A 128 -1.83 1.77 6.38
CA ILE A 128 -2.26 2.26 7.69
C ILE A 128 -2.10 3.78 7.80
N CYS A 129 -0.97 4.33 7.37
CA CYS A 129 -0.76 5.78 7.34
C CYS A 129 -1.81 6.50 6.47
N ALA A 130 -2.14 5.95 5.30
CA ALA A 130 -3.15 6.50 4.41
C ALA A 130 -4.56 6.42 5.01
N VAL A 131 -4.94 5.28 5.62
CA VAL A 131 -6.23 5.11 6.32
C VAL A 131 -6.37 6.10 7.48
N LEU A 132 -5.34 6.23 8.31
CA LEU A 132 -5.34 7.16 9.44
C LEU A 132 -5.38 8.62 8.98
N ALA A 133 -4.69 8.97 7.90
CA ALA A 133 -4.75 10.30 7.31
C ALA A 133 -6.16 10.62 6.80
N CYS A 134 -6.81 9.71 6.08
CA CYS A 134 -8.19 9.86 5.64
C CYS A 134 -9.15 9.96 6.82
N GLY A 135 -9.03 9.08 7.81
CA GLY A 135 -9.88 9.10 9.01
C GLY A 135 -9.73 10.40 9.79
N SER A 136 -8.50 10.90 9.97
CA SER A 136 -8.28 12.17 10.66
C SER A 136 -8.81 13.37 9.89
N SER A 137 -8.64 13.42 8.57
CA SER A 137 -9.18 14.50 7.74
C SER A 137 -10.71 14.52 7.70
N ALA A 138 -11.35 13.36 7.92
CA ALA A 138 -12.80 13.25 8.00
C ALA A 138 -13.38 13.73 9.34
N VAL A 139 -12.59 13.68 10.42
CA VAL A 139 -13.04 14.02 11.79
C VAL A 139 -12.64 15.44 12.18
N THR A 140 -11.52 15.92 11.71
CA THR A 140 -10.99 17.24 12.08
C THR A 140 -10.41 18.01 10.90
N SER A 141 -10.57 19.32 10.91
CA SER A 141 -9.90 20.22 9.98
C SER A 141 -8.43 20.49 10.33
N ALA A 142 -7.96 19.99 11.47
CA ALA A 142 -6.56 20.14 11.87
C ALA A 142 -5.64 19.34 10.95
N GLN A 143 -4.58 19.95 10.46
CA GLN A 143 -3.64 19.29 9.53
C GLN A 143 -2.57 18.46 10.25
N TRP A 144 -2.34 18.68 11.55
CA TRP A 144 -1.25 18.01 12.26
C TRP A 144 -1.36 16.45 12.30
N PRO A 145 -2.58 15.81 12.40
CA PRO A 145 -2.62 14.36 12.40
C PRO A 145 -2.24 13.77 11.04
N VAL A 146 -2.64 14.45 9.96
CA VAL A 146 -2.31 14.03 8.59
C VAL A 146 -0.80 14.17 8.35
N LEU A 147 -0.19 15.28 8.81
CA LEU A 147 1.26 15.47 8.74
C LEU A 147 2.01 14.44 9.60
N ALA A 148 1.48 14.08 10.77
CA ALA A 148 2.06 13.02 11.60
C ALA A 148 2.06 11.67 10.86
N CYS A 149 1.00 11.31 10.15
CA CYS A 149 0.97 10.09 9.33
C CYS A 149 2.06 10.11 8.24
N ALA A 150 2.21 11.24 7.53
CA ALA A 150 3.24 11.38 6.51
C ALA A 150 4.67 11.34 7.08
N THR A 151 4.91 11.94 8.24
CA THR A 151 6.22 11.89 8.90
C THR A 151 6.55 10.49 9.42
N VAL A 152 5.57 9.75 9.94
CA VAL A 152 5.73 8.34 10.34
C VAL A 152 6.07 7.48 9.12
N TRP A 153 5.38 7.68 8.00
CA TRP A 153 5.72 6.99 6.75
C TRP A 153 7.16 7.28 6.33
N ALA A 154 7.54 8.57 6.24
CA ALA A 154 8.88 8.96 5.83
C ALA A 154 9.96 8.38 6.76
N ALA A 155 9.76 8.44 8.08
CA ALA A 155 10.68 7.89 9.06
C ALA A 155 10.81 6.35 8.93
N ALA A 156 9.68 5.63 8.82
CA ALA A 156 9.68 4.19 8.61
C ALA A 156 10.36 3.82 7.29
N GLY A 157 10.15 4.61 6.22
CA GLY A 157 10.80 4.43 4.93
C GLY A 157 12.32 4.58 5.00
N VAL A 158 12.82 5.59 5.69
CA VAL A 158 14.27 5.80 5.90
C VAL A 158 14.87 4.64 6.70
N VAL A 159 14.22 4.20 7.78
CA VAL A 159 14.67 3.04 8.57
C VAL A 159 14.70 1.78 7.73
N ALA A 160 13.63 1.52 6.95
CA ALA A 160 13.56 0.36 6.07
C ALA A 160 14.64 0.39 4.99
N LEU A 161 14.88 1.55 4.36
CA LEU A 161 15.94 1.71 3.37
C LEU A 161 17.32 1.41 3.98
N TYR A 162 17.58 1.89 5.19
CA TYR A 162 18.81 1.59 5.92
C TYR A 162 18.94 0.09 6.24
N GLN A 163 17.84 -0.58 6.65
CA GLN A 163 17.84 -2.02 6.93
C GLN A 163 18.12 -2.86 5.68
N VAL A 164 17.65 -2.43 4.53
CA VAL A 164 17.86 -3.12 3.24
C VAL A 164 19.24 -2.79 2.65
N ALA A 165 19.80 -1.62 2.98
CA ALA A 165 21.10 -1.18 2.49
C ALA A 165 22.30 -1.77 3.28
N ARG A 166 22.06 -2.34 4.46
CA ARG A 166 23.04 -3.08 5.27
C ARG A 166 23.18 -4.53 4.84
#